data_f51f718c4f7f23dcf9c0325da6b460e7
#
_entry.id   f51f718c4f7f23dcf9c0325da6b460e7
#
_cell.length_a   1.000
_cell.length_b   1.000
_cell.length_c   1.000
_cell.angle_alpha   90.00
_cell.angle_beta   90.00
_cell.angle_gamma   90.00
#
_symmetry.space_group_name_H-M   'P 1'
#
loop_
_entity.id
_entity.type
_entity.pdbx_description
1 polymer ?
#
loop_
_entity_poly.entity_id
_entity_poly.type
_entity_poly.pdbx_seq_one_letter_code
_entity_poly.pdbx_strand_id
1 'polypeptide(L)'
;MAERNDISSLLAFIGREGDWRERLQDVVAEHLMPALEEFEIDHDDLADLLGEQWSGVLWGCGFEDFLGQRYDDGNIVDLYLKRRGWKETALNRAYFAALRDAPVSLYEVSEVQPGVSMVLRDLLSEVPPVTVREKSATRTLKQWDRIAVRVVPERDHHVISGALLPFRAEAVDFLFAGLRDALKLNKRDALRLSRDQLMGCAPIFTSAWLFIEIDRALTPAQPQFTNSDGDDVLFHDLRFPLASGVTQNAIAERLDQVKDFLPEGPKFWNWLAARKGRGGKGSGGIMLDTEMEGATVLGTLELKGKTLLVTVNSAGRAAKVEALISAAAGDLLRPPLTTIRTVEQMRAEQRRDGPRETADEIPPEIARQLMRDHLDRHYRETLDAPIPALGDKSPRQAVRTSGGREKVIDWLNYLENRSAGHGEGPIAEYDFSWMWAELGLESYRR
;
A
#
# COMPACT_ATOMS: atom_id res chain seq x y z
N MET A 1 -12.16 -1.97 -32.04
CA MET A 1 -12.53 -1.56 -30.67
C MET A 1 -12.78 -2.86 -29.91
N ALA A 2 -12.02 -3.13 -28.84
CA ALA A 2 -12.35 -4.27 -27.98
C ALA A 2 -13.75 -3.98 -27.39
N GLU A 3 -14.68 -4.91 -27.56
CA GLU A 3 -15.99 -4.83 -26.91
C GLU A 3 -15.74 -4.78 -25.39
N ARG A 4 -16.14 -3.67 -24.78
CA ARG A 4 -16.09 -3.50 -23.34
C ARG A 4 -17.21 -4.36 -22.76
N ASN A 5 -16.91 -5.14 -21.71
CA ASN A 5 -17.94 -5.85 -20.97
C ASN A 5 -18.94 -4.81 -20.40
N ASP A 6 -20.18 -4.81 -20.92
CA ASP A 6 -21.18 -3.81 -20.58
C ASP A 6 -22.17 -4.37 -19.55
N ILE A 7 -22.14 -3.80 -18.34
CA ILE A 7 -23.03 -4.20 -17.23
C ILE A 7 -24.31 -3.37 -17.16
N SER A 8 -24.49 -2.38 -18.05
CA SER A 8 -25.60 -1.41 -17.98
C SER A 8 -26.97 -2.08 -18.07
N SER A 9 -27.10 -3.11 -18.92
CA SER A 9 -28.35 -3.87 -19.06
C SER A 9 -28.72 -4.63 -17.80
N LEU A 10 -27.75 -5.22 -17.12
CA LEU A 10 -27.93 -5.94 -15.85
C LEU A 10 -28.31 -4.96 -14.73
N LEU A 11 -27.63 -3.82 -14.65
CA LEU A 11 -27.98 -2.76 -13.70
C LEU A 11 -29.41 -2.24 -13.91
N ALA A 12 -29.79 -1.97 -15.15
CA ALA A 12 -31.13 -1.54 -15.47
C ALA A 12 -32.20 -2.61 -15.16
N PHE A 13 -31.84 -3.88 -15.20
CA PHE A 13 -32.71 -4.97 -14.80
C PHE A 13 -32.90 -4.98 -13.28
N ILE A 14 -31.82 -4.95 -12.51
CA ILE A 14 -31.83 -4.93 -11.04
C ILE A 14 -32.65 -3.73 -10.53
N GLY A 15 -32.46 -2.55 -11.11
CA GLY A 15 -33.17 -1.34 -10.69
C GLY A 15 -34.69 -1.39 -10.87
N ARG A 16 -35.25 -2.34 -11.67
CA ARG A 16 -36.66 -2.58 -11.87
C ARG A 16 -37.28 -3.66 -10.99
N GLU A 17 -36.45 -4.49 -10.40
CA GLU A 17 -36.84 -5.58 -9.51
C GLU A 17 -36.66 -5.10 -8.06
N GLY A 18 -37.73 -4.68 -7.38
CA GLY A 18 -37.69 -4.00 -6.08
C GLY A 18 -36.90 -4.76 -5.02
N ASP A 19 -37.21 -6.03 -4.82
CA ASP A 19 -36.55 -6.88 -3.83
C ASP A 19 -35.03 -7.03 -4.09
N TRP A 20 -34.64 -7.16 -5.36
CA TRP A 20 -33.21 -7.27 -5.73
C TRP A 20 -32.45 -5.97 -5.56
N ARG A 21 -33.14 -4.85 -5.74
CA ARG A 21 -32.55 -3.53 -5.47
C ARG A 21 -32.30 -3.32 -3.98
N GLU A 22 -33.24 -3.72 -3.12
CA GLU A 22 -33.05 -3.66 -1.66
C GLU A 22 -31.89 -4.54 -1.21
N ARG A 23 -31.85 -5.79 -1.67
CA ARG A 23 -30.73 -6.71 -1.39
C ARG A 23 -29.37 -6.15 -1.84
N LEU A 24 -29.31 -5.49 -2.99
CA LEU A 24 -28.09 -4.82 -3.43
C LEU A 24 -27.68 -3.70 -2.47
N GLN A 25 -28.66 -2.92 -1.98
CA GLN A 25 -28.38 -1.85 -1.00
C GLN A 25 -27.87 -2.45 0.32
N ASP A 26 -28.45 -3.55 0.78
CA ASP A 26 -28.00 -4.25 1.99
C ASP A 26 -26.55 -4.74 1.85
N VAL A 27 -26.21 -5.40 0.73
CA VAL A 27 -24.84 -5.86 0.48
C VAL A 27 -23.84 -4.71 0.39
N VAL A 28 -24.20 -3.60 -0.30
CA VAL A 28 -23.35 -2.42 -0.34
C VAL A 28 -23.16 -1.83 1.07
N ALA A 29 -24.21 -1.82 1.88
CA ALA A 29 -24.14 -1.36 3.27
C ALA A 29 -23.20 -2.25 4.10
N GLU A 30 -23.24 -3.58 3.94
CA GLU A 30 -22.30 -4.50 4.64
C GLU A 30 -20.83 -4.18 4.35
N HIS A 31 -20.52 -3.69 3.15
CA HIS A 31 -19.16 -3.30 2.78
C HIS A 31 -18.72 -1.98 3.40
N LEU A 32 -19.63 -1.03 3.61
CA LEU A 32 -19.29 0.35 3.98
C LEU A 32 -19.55 0.66 5.44
N MET A 33 -20.70 0.20 5.98
CA MET A 33 -21.17 0.58 7.31
C MET A 33 -20.18 0.31 8.43
N PRO A 34 -19.43 -0.81 8.47
CA PRO A 34 -18.49 -1.05 9.57
C PRO A 34 -17.44 0.05 9.74
N ALA A 35 -16.97 0.65 8.63
CA ALA A 35 -16.02 1.74 8.69
C ALA A 35 -16.72 3.09 8.94
N LEU A 36 -17.87 3.34 8.30
CA LEU A 36 -18.61 4.59 8.50
C LEU A 36 -19.08 4.76 9.95
N GLU A 37 -19.57 3.70 10.57
CA GLU A 37 -19.98 3.70 11.98
C GLU A 37 -18.81 3.94 12.94
N GLU A 38 -17.66 3.30 12.69
CA GLU A 38 -16.47 3.45 13.54
C GLU A 38 -15.91 4.88 13.52
N PHE A 39 -15.93 5.51 12.35
CA PHE A 39 -15.42 6.88 12.21
C PHE A 39 -16.51 7.96 12.36
N GLU A 40 -17.74 7.58 12.63
CA GLU A 40 -18.89 8.48 12.80
C GLU A 40 -19.07 9.44 11.60
N ILE A 41 -18.90 8.93 10.36
CA ILE A 41 -19.04 9.68 9.12
C ILE A 41 -20.21 9.16 8.29
N ASP A 42 -20.84 10.07 7.53
CA ASP A 42 -21.90 9.73 6.60
C ASP A 42 -21.37 9.28 5.23
N HIS A 43 -22.19 8.57 4.48
CA HIS A 43 -21.85 8.12 3.13
C HIS A 43 -21.48 9.28 2.19
N ASP A 44 -22.17 10.44 2.35
CA ASP A 44 -21.93 11.61 1.51
C ASP A 44 -20.56 12.25 1.83
N ASP A 45 -20.11 12.20 3.11
CA ASP A 45 -18.81 12.71 3.54
C ASP A 45 -17.65 11.88 2.97
N LEU A 46 -17.90 10.61 2.62
CA LEU A 46 -16.87 9.71 2.11
C LEU A 46 -16.27 10.20 0.78
N ALA A 47 -17.10 10.79 -0.08
CA ALA A 47 -16.66 11.36 -1.35
C ALA A 47 -15.78 12.60 -1.14
N ASP A 48 -16.14 13.45 -0.18
CA ASP A 48 -15.35 14.63 0.18
C ASP A 48 -14.02 14.25 0.83
N LEU A 49 -14.01 13.19 1.63
CA LEU A 49 -12.83 12.73 2.38
C LEU A 49 -11.82 11.99 1.50
N LEU A 50 -12.28 11.04 0.69
CA LEU A 50 -11.42 10.16 -0.11
C LEU A 50 -11.34 10.56 -1.60
N GLY A 51 -12.29 11.37 -2.07
CA GLY A 51 -12.45 11.78 -3.46
C GLY A 51 -13.55 11.00 -4.19
N GLU A 52 -14.27 11.69 -5.08
CA GLU A 52 -15.44 11.16 -5.82
C GLU A 52 -15.14 9.84 -6.58
N GLN A 53 -13.90 9.66 -7.08
CA GLN A 53 -13.53 8.45 -7.81
C GLN A 53 -13.70 7.17 -6.97
N TRP A 54 -13.57 7.26 -5.64
CA TRP A 54 -13.69 6.10 -4.76
C TRP A 54 -15.13 5.68 -4.52
N SER A 55 -16.09 6.59 -4.55
CA SER A 55 -17.51 6.25 -4.37
C SER A 55 -17.97 5.20 -5.37
N GLY A 56 -17.59 5.36 -6.66
CA GLY A 56 -17.89 4.39 -7.69
C GLY A 56 -17.21 3.04 -7.51
N VAL A 57 -15.94 3.03 -7.07
CA VAL A 57 -15.18 1.79 -6.82
C VAL A 57 -15.76 1.04 -5.62
N LEU A 58 -16.05 1.73 -4.52
CA LEU A 58 -16.59 1.15 -3.30
C LEU A 58 -17.99 0.57 -3.53
N TRP A 59 -18.86 1.31 -4.21
CA TRP A 59 -20.14 0.79 -4.66
C TRP A 59 -19.96 -0.45 -5.55
N GLY A 60 -18.95 -0.42 -6.45
CA GLY A 60 -18.59 -1.55 -7.30
C GLY A 60 -18.18 -2.79 -6.52
N CYS A 61 -17.46 -2.65 -5.40
CA CYS A 61 -17.11 -3.77 -4.53
C CYS A 61 -18.35 -4.50 -4.00
N GLY A 62 -19.32 -3.77 -3.45
CA GLY A 62 -20.59 -4.33 -2.98
C GLY A 62 -21.44 -4.88 -4.14
N PHE A 63 -21.50 -4.16 -5.28
CA PHE A 63 -22.20 -4.64 -6.46
C PHE A 63 -21.64 -5.98 -6.99
N GLU A 64 -20.33 -6.09 -7.14
CA GLU A 64 -19.70 -7.33 -7.61
C GLU A 64 -19.86 -8.48 -6.61
N ASP A 65 -19.90 -8.18 -5.30
CA ASP A 65 -20.22 -9.17 -4.28
C ASP A 65 -21.67 -9.62 -4.37
N PHE A 66 -22.61 -8.69 -4.48
CA PHE A 66 -24.04 -8.99 -4.69
C PHE A 66 -24.27 -9.92 -5.87
N LEU A 67 -23.52 -9.78 -6.97
CA LEU A 67 -23.64 -10.69 -8.12
C LEU A 67 -23.30 -12.14 -7.76
N GLY A 68 -22.43 -12.36 -6.78
CA GLY A 68 -22.06 -13.69 -6.27
C GLY A 68 -23.01 -14.29 -5.24
N GLN A 69 -23.85 -13.45 -4.59
CA GLN A 69 -24.73 -13.86 -3.51
C GLN A 69 -25.83 -14.81 -3.98
N ARG A 70 -26.15 -15.78 -3.12
CA ARG A 70 -27.23 -16.75 -3.36
C ARG A 70 -28.29 -16.63 -2.29
N TYR A 71 -29.52 -16.44 -2.72
CA TYR A 71 -30.70 -16.33 -1.88
C TYR A 71 -31.62 -17.56 -2.09
N ASP A 72 -32.64 -17.72 -1.26
CA ASP A 72 -33.59 -18.85 -1.37
C ASP A 72 -34.30 -18.89 -2.74
N ASP A 73 -34.51 -17.73 -3.34
CA ASP A 73 -35.11 -17.55 -4.67
C ASP A 73 -34.09 -17.56 -5.82
N GLY A 74 -32.79 -17.79 -5.53
CA GLY A 74 -31.74 -17.97 -6.50
C GLY A 74 -30.67 -16.90 -6.49
N ASN A 75 -30.10 -16.62 -7.67
CA ASN A 75 -29.06 -15.61 -7.89
C ASN A 75 -29.50 -14.64 -8.98
N ILE A 76 -29.17 -13.36 -8.82
CA ILE A 76 -29.61 -12.30 -9.73
C ILE A 76 -29.06 -12.45 -11.16
N VAL A 77 -27.82 -12.92 -11.31
CA VAL A 77 -27.21 -13.15 -12.62
C VAL A 77 -27.92 -14.29 -13.35
N ASP A 78 -28.21 -15.38 -12.65
CA ASP A 78 -28.95 -16.52 -13.21
C ASP A 78 -30.36 -16.09 -13.64
N LEU A 79 -31.03 -15.29 -12.81
CA LEU A 79 -32.36 -14.77 -13.12
C LEU A 79 -32.31 -13.83 -14.35
N TYR A 80 -31.33 -12.93 -14.40
CA TYR A 80 -31.12 -12.04 -15.53
C TYR A 80 -30.85 -12.82 -16.82
N LEU A 81 -29.90 -13.73 -16.78
CA LEU A 81 -29.55 -14.54 -17.97
C LEU A 81 -30.71 -15.39 -18.45
N LYS A 82 -31.52 -15.94 -17.54
CA LYS A 82 -32.74 -16.66 -17.89
C LYS A 82 -33.81 -15.78 -18.55
N ARG A 83 -34.02 -14.56 -18.03
CA ARG A 83 -35.12 -13.66 -18.51
C ARG A 83 -34.65 -12.76 -19.66
N ARG A 84 -33.41 -12.35 -19.73
CA ARG A 84 -32.89 -11.32 -20.64
C ARG A 84 -31.61 -11.72 -21.38
N GLY A 85 -30.97 -12.84 -21.06
CA GLY A 85 -29.73 -13.28 -21.67
C GLY A 85 -29.78 -13.39 -23.21
N TRP A 86 -30.93 -13.54 -23.79
CA TRP A 86 -31.10 -13.51 -25.26
C TRP A 86 -30.81 -12.14 -25.90
N LYS A 87 -30.77 -11.06 -25.11
CA LYS A 87 -30.38 -9.71 -25.55
C LYS A 87 -28.86 -9.48 -25.45
N GLU A 88 -28.19 -10.32 -24.70
CA GLU A 88 -26.76 -10.20 -24.47
C GLU A 88 -25.94 -10.92 -25.53
N THR A 89 -24.76 -10.40 -25.81
CA THR A 89 -23.77 -11.11 -26.62
C THR A 89 -23.31 -12.39 -25.90
N ALA A 90 -22.80 -13.36 -26.63
CA ALA A 90 -22.26 -14.57 -26.03
C ALA A 90 -21.09 -14.26 -25.05
N LEU A 91 -20.29 -13.23 -25.37
CA LEU A 91 -19.18 -12.74 -24.54
C LEU A 91 -19.72 -12.18 -23.22
N ASN A 92 -20.71 -11.29 -23.27
CA ASN A 92 -21.29 -10.67 -22.08
C ASN A 92 -21.97 -11.71 -21.16
N ARG A 93 -22.68 -12.70 -21.73
CA ARG A 93 -23.25 -13.80 -20.94
C ARG A 93 -22.18 -14.60 -20.21
N ALA A 94 -21.10 -14.95 -20.91
CA ALA A 94 -19.98 -15.67 -20.32
C ALA A 94 -19.29 -14.84 -19.21
N TYR A 95 -19.09 -13.54 -19.44
CA TYR A 95 -18.51 -12.62 -18.48
C TYR A 95 -19.37 -12.50 -17.21
N PHE A 96 -20.67 -12.31 -17.30
CA PHE A 96 -21.54 -12.26 -16.13
C PHE A 96 -21.52 -13.54 -15.32
N ALA A 97 -21.56 -14.70 -15.98
CA ALA A 97 -21.48 -15.98 -15.29
C ALA A 97 -20.10 -16.16 -14.60
N ALA A 98 -19.03 -15.75 -15.25
CA ALA A 98 -17.66 -15.82 -14.69
C ALA A 98 -17.47 -14.83 -13.54
N LEU A 99 -17.98 -13.58 -13.65
CA LEU A 99 -17.92 -12.56 -12.61
C LEU A 99 -18.69 -12.98 -11.35
N ARG A 100 -19.90 -13.52 -11.51
CA ARG A 100 -20.71 -14.11 -10.42
C ARG A 100 -19.89 -15.11 -9.62
N ASP A 101 -19.09 -15.89 -10.30
CA ASP A 101 -18.34 -17.00 -9.70
C ASP A 101 -16.92 -16.61 -9.28
N ALA A 102 -16.43 -15.43 -9.58
CA ALA A 102 -15.09 -14.97 -9.22
C ALA A 102 -15.06 -14.38 -7.80
N PRO A 103 -14.29 -14.93 -6.85
CA PRO A 103 -14.11 -14.30 -5.55
C PRO A 103 -13.21 -13.08 -5.66
N VAL A 104 -13.39 -12.12 -4.76
CA VAL A 104 -12.35 -11.13 -4.50
C VAL A 104 -11.19 -11.80 -3.78
N SER A 105 -9.96 -11.48 -4.16
CA SER A 105 -8.76 -11.90 -3.43
C SER A 105 -7.72 -10.77 -3.40
N LEU A 106 -6.71 -10.94 -2.56
CA LEU A 106 -5.56 -10.03 -2.50
C LEU A 106 -4.44 -10.56 -3.40
N TYR A 107 -4.04 -9.76 -4.36
CA TYR A 107 -2.99 -10.11 -5.32
C TYR A 107 -1.77 -9.21 -5.18
N GLU A 108 -0.60 -9.80 -5.41
CA GLU A 108 0.65 -9.08 -5.64
C GLU A 108 0.90 -8.94 -7.14
N VAL A 109 1.20 -7.72 -7.56
CA VAL A 109 1.41 -7.35 -8.96
C VAL A 109 2.86 -7.61 -9.37
N SER A 110 3.07 -8.22 -10.54
CA SER A 110 4.39 -8.41 -11.14
C SER A 110 4.32 -8.32 -12.66
N GLU A 111 5.48 -8.26 -13.31
CA GLU A 111 5.64 -8.26 -14.77
C GLU A 111 4.72 -7.24 -15.49
N VAL A 112 4.64 -6.04 -14.95
CA VAL A 112 3.75 -4.98 -15.48
C VAL A 112 4.23 -4.53 -16.87
N GLN A 113 3.35 -4.68 -17.86
CA GLN A 113 3.49 -4.12 -19.19
C GLN A 113 2.47 -2.98 -19.36
N PRO A 114 2.87 -1.71 -19.23
CA PRO A 114 1.96 -0.58 -19.22
C PRO A 114 1.02 -0.55 -20.44
N GLY A 115 -0.27 -0.45 -20.18
CA GLY A 115 -1.32 -0.44 -21.22
C GLY A 115 -1.63 -1.79 -21.86
N VAL A 116 -1.05 -2.88 -21.37
CA VAL A 116 -1.19 -4.23 -21.97
C VAL A 116 -1.61 -5.28 -20.96
N SER A 117 -0.75 -5.60 -19.99
CA SER A 117 -0.95 -6.73 -19.07
C SER A 117 -0.12 -6.62 -17.80
N MET A 118 -0.43 -7.47 -16.85
CA MET A 118 0.36 -7.71 -15.64
C MET A 118 0.15 -9.16 -15.18
N VAL A 119 1.05 -9.65 -14.34
CA VAL A 119 0.91 -10.94 -13.66
C VAL A 119 0.44 -10.70 -12.23
N LEU A 120 -0.59 -11.43 -11.82
CA LEU A 120 -1.18 -11.38 -10.48
C LEU A 120 -0.92 -12.70 -9.74
N ARG A 121 -0.26 -12.62 -8.59
CA ARG A 121 -0.05 -13.72 -7.66
C ARG A 121 -1.02 -13.59 -6.49
N ASP A 122 -1.91 -14.55 -6.33
CA ASP A 122 -2.84 -14.58 -5.21
C ASP A 122 -2.09 -14.84 -3.89
N LEU A 123 -2.32 -13.99 -2.89
CA LEU A 123 -1.67 -14.07 -1.57
C LEU A 123 -2.50 -14.89 -0.57
N LEU A 124 -3.76 -15.19 -0.88
CA LEU A 124 -4.71 -15.86 0.01
C LEU A 124 -5.08 -17.28 -0.45
N SER A 125 -4.73 -17.65 -1.68
CA SER A 125 -4.98 -18.99 -2.21
C SER A 125 -3.72 -19.61 -2.81
N GLU A 126 -3.75 -20.91 -3.09
CA GLU A 126 -2.62 -21.66 -3.67
C GLU A 126 -2.70 -21.77 -5.20
N VAL A 127 -3.50 -20.90 -5.85
CA VAL A 127 -3.59 -20.92 -7.31
C VAL A 127 -2.31 -20.36 -7.96
N PRO A 128 -1.90 -20.89 -9.11
CA PRO A 128 -0.76 -20.35 -9.83
C PRO A 128 -0.96 -18.87 -10.20
N PRO A 129 0.13 -18.07 -10.32
CA PRO A 129 0.04 -16.72 -10.84
C PRO A 129 -0.65 -16.66 -12.21
N VAL A 130 -1.44 -15.64 -12.44
CA VAL A 130 -2.24 -15.47 -13.65
C VAL A 130 -1.89 -14.19 -14.37
N THR A 131 -1.72 -14.26 -15.69
CA THR A 131 -1.57 -13.06 -16.53
C THR A 131 -2.95 -12.49 -16.85
N VAL A 132 -3.15 -11.20 -16.51
CA VAL A 132 -4.37 -10.47 -16.83
C VAL A 132 -4.11 -9.40 -17.88
N ARG A 133 -5.06 -9.21 -18.78
CA ARG A 133 -5.05 -8.11 -19.75
C ARG A 133 -5.75 -6.91 -19.13
N GLU A 134 -5.01 -5.84 -18.91
CA GLU A 134 -5.53 -4.61 -18.31
C GLU A 134 -4.78 -3.39 -18.84
N LYS A 135 -5.54 -2.36 -19.23
CA LYS A 135 -4.96 -1.16 -19.88
C LYS A 135 -4.78 0.00 -18.92
N SER A 136 -5.75 0.22 -18.06
CA SER A 136 -5.82 1.41 -17.21
C SER A 136 -4.93 1.24 -15.98
N ALA A 137 -5.17 0.20 -15.19
CA ALA A 137 -4.47 -0.05 -13.95
C ALA A 137 -2.97 -0.30 -14.16
N THR A 138 -2.56 -0.95 -15.27
CA THR A 138 -1.15 -1.18 -15.59
C THR A 138 -0.33 0.10 -15.86
N ARG A 139 -0.98 1.26 -16.02
CA ARG A 139 -0.28 2.55 -16.18
C ARG A 139 0.15 3.16 -14.85
N THR A 140 -0.53 2.79 -13.77
CA THR A 140 -0.32 3.33 -12.43
C THR A 140 0.26 2.31 -11.46
N LEU A 141 -0.12 1.03 -11.60
CA LEU A 141 0.40 -0.07 -10.79
C LEU A 141 1.86 -0.37 -11.12
N LYS A 142 2.60 -0.70 -10.07
CA LYS A 142 4.02 -1.04 -10.14
C LYS A 142 4.26 -2.47 -9.65
N GLN A 143 5.47 -2.96 -9.91
CA GLN A 143 5.95 -4.21 -9.33
C GLN A 143 5.79 -4.18 -7.80
N TRP A 144 5.26 -5.26 -7.24
CA TRP A 144 5.02 -5.48 -5.81
C TRP A 144 3.83 -4.70 -5.21
N ASP A 145 3.10 -3.92 -5.99
CA ASP A 145 1.83 -3.37 -5.53
C ASP A 145 0.89 -4.50 -5.14
N ARG A 146 0.08 -4.26 -4.14
CA ARG A 146 -0.97 -5.19 -3.71
C ARG A 146 -2.33 -4.61 -4.00
N ILE A 147 -3.17 -5.42 -4.59
CA ILE A 147 -4.52 -5.02 -4.99
C ILE A 147 -5.54 -6.07 -4.58
N ALA A 148 -6.68 -5.63 -4.08
CA ALA A 148 -7.85 -6.49 -3.97
C ALA A 148 -8.73 -6.30 -5.20
N VAL A 149 -9.03 -7.39 -5.89
CA VAL A 149 -9.81 -7.39 -7.13
C VAL A 149 -10.36 -8.78 -7.42
N ARG A 150 -11.36 -8.88 -8.30
CA ARG A 150 -11.82 -10.15 -8.87
C ARG A 150 -11.12 -10.41 -10.19
N VAL A 151 -10.53 -11.57 -10.34
CA VAL A 151 -9.94 -12.02 -11.60
C VAL A 151 -10.95 -12.88 -12.34
N VAL A 152 -11.34 -12.43 -13.52
CA VAL A 152 -12.41 -13.03 -14.31
C VAL A 152 -11.83 -13.66 -15.58
N PRO A 153 -12.08 -14.96 -15.84
CA PRO A 153 -11.67 -15.59 -17.08
C PRO A 153 -12.53 -15.09 -18.25
N GLU A 154 -11.87 -14.71 -19.35
CA GLU A 154 -12.49 -14.28 -20.59
C GLU A 154 -11.86 -14.97 -21.78
N ARG A 155 -12.54 -16.00 -22.34
CA ARG A 155 -12.04 -16.84 -23.46
C ARG A 155 -10.65 -17.45 -23.17
N ASP A 156 -9.60 -16.89 -23.79
CA ASP A 156 -8.21 -17.34 -23.74
C ASP A 156 -7.32 -16.55 -22.78
N HIS A 157 -7.88 -15.60 -22.03
CA HIS A 157 -7.15 -14.74 -21.11
C HIS A 157 -7.98 -14.42 -19.86
N HIS A 158 -7.39 -13.69 -18.93
CA HIS A 158 -8.09 -13.17 -17.77
C HIS A 158 -8.11 -11.64 -17.82
N VAL A 159 -9.14 -11.08 -17.21
CA VAL A 159 -9.29 -9.64 -16.98
C VAL A 159 -9.56 -9.41 -15.49
N ILE A 160 -9.37 -8.18 -15.03
CA ILE A 160 -9.83 -7.78 -13.71
C ILE A 160 -11.21 -7.14 -13.81
N SER A 161 -11.99 -7.25 -12.74
CA SER A 161 -13.26 -6.54 -12.60
C SER A 161 -13.05 -5.03 -12.41
N GLY A 162 -14.14 -4.26 -12.40
CA GLY A 162 -14.07 -2.81 -12.28
C GLY A 162 -13.72 -2.32 -10.87
N ALA A 163 -14.01 -3.09 -9.84
CA ALA A 163 -13.78 -2.74 -8.45
C ALA A 163 -12.38 -3.16 -7.99
N LEU A 164 -11.39 -2.29 -8.18
CA LEU A 164 -10.00 -2.51 -7.77
C LEU A 164 -9.65 -1.59 -6.59
N LEU A 165 -9.18 -2.17 -5.47
CA LEU A 165 -8.69 -1.45 -4.31
C LEU A 165 -7.17 -1.67 -4.17
N PRO A 166 -6.33 -0.62 -4.20
CA PRO A 166 -4.91 -0.72 -3.92
C PRO A 166 -4.70 -0.84 -2.40
N PHE A 167 -3.97 -1.85 -1.98
CA PHE A 167 -3.71 -2.14 -0.57
C PHE A 167 -2.31 -1.70 -0.15
N ARG A 168 -2.24 -0.78 0.78
CA ARG A 168 -1.00 -0.44 1.49
C ARG A 168 -0.66 -1.53 2.50
N ALA A 169 0.57 -1.54 3.01
CA ALA A 169 1.03 -2.57 3.93
C ALA A 169 0.17 -2.66 5.20
N GLU A 170 -0.22 -1.51 5.76
CA GLU A 170 -1.09 -1.41 6.95
C GLU A 170 -2.48 -2.01 6.68
N ALA A 171 -3.05 -1.72 5.50
CA ALA A 171 -4.33 -2.26 5.10
C ALA A 171 -4.27 -3.79 4.88
N VAL A 172 -3.13 -4.31 4.40
CA VAL A 172 -2.90 -5.76 4.27
C VAL A 172 -2.87 -6.44 5.64
N ASP A 173 -2.15 -5.85 6.60
CA ASP A 173 -2.08 -6.40 7.96
C ASP A 173 -3.44 -6.38 8.63
N PHE A 174 -4.20 -5.30 8.46
CA PHE A 174 -5.56 -5.16 8.97
C PHE A 174 -6.52 -6.18 8.33
N LEU A 175 -6.45 -6.36 7.01
CA LEU A 175 -7.19 -7.38 6.27
C LEU A 175 -6.88 -8.78 6.79
N PHE A 176 -5.60 -9.12 6.96
CA PHE A 176 -5.20 -10.43 7.43
C PHE A 176 -5.67 -10.71 8.87
N ALA A 177 -5.68 -9.70 9.72
CA ALA A 177 -6.24 -9.81 11.06
C ALA A 177 -7.76 -10.04 11.02
N GLY A 178 -8.50 -9.27 10.23
CA GLY A 178 -9.94 -9.40 10.08
C GLY A 178 -10.36 -10.75 9.49
N LEU A 179 -9.65 -11.24 8.46
CA LEU A 179 -9.90 -12.57 7.88
C LEU A 179 -9.66 -13.71 8.89
N ARG A 180 -8.61 -13.61 9.72
CA ARG A 180 -8.34 -14.60 10.77
C ARG A 180 -9.42 -14.61 11.83
N ASP A 181 -9.87 -13.45 12.25
CA ASP A 181 -10.92 -13.31 13.25
C ASP A 181 -12.25 -13.88 12.74
N ALA A 182 -12.69 -13.44 11.56
CA ALA A 182 -13.94 -13.91 10.95
C ALA A 182 -13.98 -15.43 10.72
N LEU A 183 -12.85 -16.01 10.32
CA LEU A 183 -12.74 -17.44 10.05
C LEU A 183 -12.23 -18.24 11.26
N LYS A 184 -12.01 -17.59 12.42
CA LYS A 184 -11.52 -18.20 13.67
C LYS A 184 -10.22 -19.01 13.49
N LEU A 185 -9.30 -18.46 12.66
CA LEU A 185 -8.00 -19.06 12.39
C LEU A 185 -6.96 -18.64 13.42
N ASN A 186 -6.03 -19.53 13.76
CA ASN A 186 -4.95 -19.18 14.67
C ASN A 186 -3.92 -18.25 13.99
N LYS A 187 -3.23 -17.43 14.78
CA LYS A 187 -2.20 -16.51 14.28
C LYS A 187 -1.02 -17.22 13.58
N ARG A 188 -0.76 -18.48 13.90
CA ARG A 188 0.34 -19.27 13.35
C ARG A 188 -0.01 -20.02 12.07
N ASP A 189 -1.30 -20.17 11.79
CA ASP A 189 -1.76 -20.90 10.61
C ASP A 189 -1.51 -20.05 9.36
N ALA A 190 -1.06 -20.70 8.28
CA ALA A 190 -0.96 -20.03 6.99
C ALA A 190 -2.36 -19.57 6.56
N LEU A 191 -2.48 -18.31 6.15
CA LEU A 191 -3.73 -17.77 5.64
C LEU A 191 -3.93 -18.29 4.21
N ARG A 192 -4.63 -19.41 4.10
CA ARG A 192 -5.00 -20.04 2.83
C ARG A 192 -6.49 -20.27 2.83
N LEU A 193 -7.18 -19.61 1.92
CA LEU A 193 -8.63 -19.57 1.89
C LEU A 193 -9.15 -20.34 0.67
N SER A 194 -10.23 -21.06 0.88
CA SER A 194 -11.01 -21.64 -0.20
C SER A 194 -11.79 -20.55 -0.93
N ARG A 195 -12.25 -20.86 -2.13
CA ARG A 195 -13.11 -19.97 -2.91
C ARG A 195 -14.36 -19.54 -2.12
N ASP A 196 -15.03 -20.47 -1.45
CA ASP A 196 -16.25 -20.17 -0.70
C ASP A 196 -15.98 -19.27 0.50
N GLN A 197 -14.82 -19.44 1.17
CA GLN A 197 -14.38 -18.53 2.23
C GLN A 197 -14.10 -17.12 1.70
N LEU A 198 -13.42 -17.01 0.55
CA LEU A 198 -13.18 -15.70 -0.09
C LEU A 198 -14.48 -15.02 -0.48
N MET A 199 -15.46 -15.77 -1.04
CA MET A 199 -16.78 -15.25 -1.38
C MET A 199 -17.50 -14.72 -0.12
N GLY A 200 -17.49 -15.46 0.98
CA GLY A 200 -18.14 -15.05 2.23
C GLY A 200 -17.42 -13.94 3.00
N CYS A 201 -16.16 -13.63 2.64
CA CYS A 201 -15.36 -12.59 3.30
C CYS A 201 -15.22 -11.30 2.47
N ALA A 202 -15.95 -11.15 1.37
CA ALA A 202 -15.80 -10.01 0.47
C ALA A 202 -15.95 -8.64 1.17
N PRO A 203 -16.89 -8.41 2.09
CA PRO A 203 -17.03 -7.15 2.81
C PRO A 203 -15.77 -6.77 3.62
N ILE A 204 -15.02 -7.78 4.13
CA ILE A 204 -13.82 -7.53 4.95
C ILE A 204 -12.73 -6.83 4.13
N PHE A 205 -12.61 -7.10 2.82
CA PHE A 205 -11.64 -6.42 1.96
C PHE A 205 -11.93 -4.92 1.86
N THR A 206 -13.19 -4.58 1.59
CA THR A 206 -13.60 -3.18 1.46
C THR A 206 -13.50 -2.45 2.80
N SER A 207 -14.00 -3.06 3.88
CA SER A 207 -13.92 -2.49 5.22
C SER A 207 -12.46 -2.27 5.65
N ALA A 208 -11.58 -3.28 5.45
CA ALA A 208 -10.16 -3.15 5.81
C ALA A 208 -9.46 -2.01 5.05
N TRP A 209 -9.79 -1.83 3.78
CA TRP A 209 -9.28 -0.73 2.99
C TRP A 209 -9.80 0.61 3.52
N LEU A 210 -11.12 0.71 3.76
CA LEU A 210 -11.77 1.92 4.27
C LEU A 210 -11.22 2.34 5.62
N PHE A 211 -11.08 1.42 6.58
CA PHE A 211 -10.52 1.73 7.90
C PHE A 211 -9.17 2.44 7.81
N ILE A 212 -8.31 1.99 6.93
CA ILE A 212 -6.97 2.58 6.79
C ILE A 212 -7.00 3.89 5.99
N GLU A 213 -7.77 3.98 4.91
CA GLU A 213 -7.77 5.19 4.08
C GLU A 213 -8.56 6.34 4.76
N ILE A 214 -9.63 6.04 5.51
CA ILE A 214 -10.35 7.05 6.32
C ILE A 214 -9.45 7.54 7.45
N ASP A 215 -8.83 6.65 8.23
CA ASP A 215 -7.91 7.04 9.30
C ASP A 215 -6.80 7.95 8.77
N ARG A 216 -6.24 7.62 7.61
CA ARG A 216 -5.23 8.44 6.95
C ARG A 216 -5.75 9.80 6.50
N ALA A 217 -6.97 9.85 5.98
CA ALA A 217 -7.55 11.10 5.51
C ALA A 217 -7.93 12.03 6.67
N LEU A 218 -8.41 11.47 7.78
CA LEU A 218 -8.72 12.19 9.00
C LEU A 218 -7.47 12.55 9.81
N THR A 219 -6.42 11.73 9.70
CA THR A 219 -5.16 11.98 10.37
C THR A 219 -4.28 12.87 9.50
N PRO A 220 -3.91 14.10 9.91
CA PRO A 220 -3.02 14.97 9.15
C PRO A 220 -1.75 14.22 8.78
N ALA A 221 -1.34 14.40 7.52
CA ALA A 221 -0.27 13.63 6.87
C ALA A 221 0.92 13.39 7.80
N GLN A 222 1.12 12.14 8.21
CA GLN A 222 2.41 11.74 8.77
C GLN A 222 3.46 12.04 7.72
N PRO A 223 4.68 12.49 8.10
CA PRO A 223 5.72 12.75 7.14
C PRO A 223 5.91 11.51 6.27
N GLN A 224 5.60 11.63 5.00
CA GLN A 224 5.87 10.55 4.04
C GLN A 224 7.38 10.43 3.94
N PHE A 225 7.88 9.25 4.27
CA PHE A 225 9.28 8.94 4.06
C PHE A 225 9.49 8.60 2.60
N THR A 226 10.27 9.40 1.89
CA THR A 226 10.66 9.13 0.51
C THR A 226 12.15 8.86 0.43
N ASN A 227 12.56 8.03 -0.53
CA ASN A 227 13.98 7.87 -0.83
C ASN A 227 14.46 8.88 -1.87
N SER A 228 15.76 8.89 -2.19
CA SER A 228 16.35 9.79 -3.19
C SER A 228 15.85 9.56 -4.62
N ASP A 229 15.19 8.44 -4.88
CA ASP A 229 14.55 8.16 -6.17
C ASP A 229 13.13 8.78 -6.23
N GLY A 230 12.61 9.32 -5.11
CA GLY A 230 11.26 9.87 -4.98
C GLY A 230 10.19 8.80 -4.70
N ASP A 231 10.60 7.56 -4.40
CA ASP A 231 9.69 6.47 -4.04
C ASP A 231 9.35 6.53 -2.55
N ASP A 232 8.12 6.11 -2.19
CA ASP A 232 7.74 5.86 -0.79
C ASP A 232 8.65 4.80 -0.17
N VAL A 233 9.11 5.04 1.06
CA VAL A 233 9.99 4.12 1.77
C VAL A 233 9.22 2.92 2.29
N LEU A 234 9.41 1.79 1.62
CA LEU A 234 8.97 0.46 2.03
C LEU A 234 10.18 -0.47 1.96
N PHE A 235 10.49 -1.14 3.05
CA PHE A 235 11.62 -2.08 3.07
C PHE A 235 11.24 -3.40 2.41
N HIS A 236 12.00 -3.76 1.39
CA HIS A 236 11.86 -5.02 0.66
C HIS A 236 13.04 -5.91 1.00
N ASP A 237 12.76 -7.05 1.65
CA ASP A 237 13.74 -8.11 1.91
C ASP A 237 13.55 -9.21 0.88
N LEU A 238 14.47 -9.28 -0.07
CA LEU A 238 14.50 -10.32 -1.09
C LEU A 238 15.43 -11.45 -0.62
N ARG A 239 14.92 -12.66 -0.57
CA ARG A 239 15.67 -13.87 -0.15
C ARG A 239 15.85 -14.77 -1.35
N PHE A 240 17.05 -14.83 -1.90
CA PHE A 240 17.41 -15.70 -3.01
C PHE A 240 18.03 -17.00 -2.45
N PRO A 241 17.33 -18.15 -2.47
CA PRO A 241 17.94 -19.41 -2.12
C PRO A 241 19.01 -19.80 -3.13
N LEU A 242 20.16 -20.32 -2.67
CA LEU A 242 21.18 -20.83 -3.54
C LEU A 242 20.70 -22.09 -4.25
N ALA A 243 21.06 -22.25 -5.52
CA ALA A 243 20.79 -23.47 -6.26
C ALA A 243 21.55 -24.67 -5.66
N SER A 244 21.08 -25.89 -5.94
CA SER A 244 21.68 -27.12 -5.38
C SER A 244 23.14 -27.25 -5.78
N GLY A 245 24.03 -27.46 -4.80
CA GLY A 245 25.48 -27.63 -5.05
C GLY A 245 26.25 -26.31 -5.17
N VAL A 246 25.60 -25.17 -5.14
CA VAL A 246 26.26 -23.86 -5.22
C VAL A 246 26.82 -23.47 -3.87
N THR A 247 28.07 -22.93 -3.87
CA THR A 247 28.77 -22.43 -2.69
C THR A 247 28.61 -20.92 -2.56
N GLN A 248 28.71 -20.40 -1.32
CA GLN A 248 28.68 -18.96 -1.10
C GLN A 248 29.81 -18.23 -1.83
N ASN A 249 31.01 -18.84 -1.93
CA ASN A 249 32.16 -18.24 -2.62
C ASN A 249 31.85 -18.03 -4.12
N ALA A 250 31.20 -18.98 -4.77
CA ALA A 250 30.81 -18.83 -6.17
C ALA A 250 29.86 -17.65 -6.41
N ILE A 251 28.95 -17.39 -5.45
CA ILE A 251 28.08 -16.21 -5.49
C ILE A 251 28.90 -14.94 -5.24
N ALA A 252 29.75 -14.94 -4.21
CA ALA A 252 30.61 -13.78 -3.87
C ALA A 252 31.46 -13.33 -5.06
N GLU A 253 32.13 -14.28 -5.73
CA GLU A 253 32.95 -14.00 -6.93
C GLU A 253 32.14 -13.33 -8.05
N ARG A 254 30.87 -13.68 -8.20
CA ARG A 254 29.98 -13.05 -9.20
C ARG A 254 29.53 -11.66 -8.78
N LEU A 255 29.17 -11.47 -7.49
CA LEU A 255 28.75 -10.18 -6.96
C LEU A 255 29.88 -9.16 -6.93
N ASP A 256 31.13 -9.59 -6.65
CA ASP A 256 32.33 -8.75 -6.67
C ASP A 256 32.64 -8.16 -8.07
N GLN A 257 32.11 -8.77 -9.13
CA GLN A 257 32.27 -8.26 -10.50
C GLN A 257 31.22 -7.19 -10.86
N VAL A 258 30.18 -7.01 -10.04
CA VAL A 258 29.15 -5.99 -10.29
C VAL A 258 29.67 -4.64 -9.79
N LYS A 259 29.85 -3.70 -10.73
CA LYS A 259 30.46 -2.39 -10.44
C LYS A 259 29.75 -1.59 -9.35
N ASP A 260 28.43 -1.76 -9.22
CA ASP A 260 27.61 -0.99 -8.30
C ASP A 260 27.55 -1.63 -6.90
N PHE A 261 28.12 -2.84 -6.71
CA PHE A 261 28.20 -3.53 -5.43
C PHE A 261 29.59 -3.32 -4.80
N LEU A 262 29.63 -2.55 -3.73
CA LEU A 262 30.86 -2.31 -2.97
C LEU A 262 30.99 -3.36 -1.85
N PRO A 263 32.00 -4.25 -1.91
CA PRO A 263 32.21 -5.22 -0.84
C PRO A 263 32.72 -4.54 0.44
N GLU A 264 32.08 -4.78 1.57
CA GLU A 264 32.52 -4.39 2.92
C GLU A 264 33.03 -5.58 3.74
N GLY A 265 32.92 -6.77 3.19
CA GLY A 265 33.40 -8.00 3.82
C GLY A 265 33.20 -9.19 2.87
N PRO A 266 33.67 -10.39 3.27
CA PRO A 266 33.63 -11.56 2.38
C PRO A 266 32.24 -12.04 2.03
N LYS A 267 31.19 -11.51 2.66
CA LYS A 267 29.78 -11.92 2.50
C LYS A 267 28.80 -10.76 2.56
N PHE A 268 29.28 -9.53 2.50
CA PHE A 268 28.46 -8.34 2.62
C PHE A 268 28.85 -7.27 1.59
N TRP A 269 27.87 -6.70 0.93
CA TRP A 269 28.02 -5.65 -0.09
C TRP A 269 27.01 -4.53 0.15
N ASN A 270 27.44 -3.29 -0.12
CA ASN A 270 26.54 -2.15 -0.28
C ASN A 270 26.30 -1.90 -1.77
N TRP A 271 25.04 -1.76 -2.14
CA TRP A 271 24.68 -1.33 -3.46
C TRP A 271 24.63 0.20 -3.48
N LEU A 272 25.51 0.82 -4.26
CA LEU A 272 25.67 2.26 -4.32
C LEU A 272 25.05 2.85 -5.58
N ALA A 273 24.47 4.06 -5.45
CA ALA A 273 24.07 4.85 -6.60
C ALA A 273 25.31 5.34 -7.36
N ALA A 274 25.25 5.30 -8.71
CA ALA A 274 26.22 6.03 -9.52
C ALA A 274 26.21 7.52 -9.13
N ARG A 275 27.39 8.12 -8.90
CA ARG A 275 27.51 9.55 -8.55
C ARG A 275 26.78 10.42 -9.58
N LYS A 276 25.55 10.81 -9.32
CA LYS A 276 24.83 11.89 -10.00
C LYS A 276 24.82 13.10 -9.09
N GLY A 277 25.21 14.24 -9.63
CA GLY A 277 25.22 15.50 -8.90
C GLY A 277 23.83 15.80 -8.28
N ARG A 278 23.83 16.45 -7.13
CA ARG A 278 22.66 16.96 -6.40
C ARG A 278 21.63 17.59 -7.35
N GLY A 279 20.50 16.96 -7.51
CA GLY A 279 19.44 17.46 -8.37
C GLY A 279 18.18 16.59 -8.33
N GLY A 280 17.55 16.45 -7.17
CA GLY A 280 16.18 15.96 -7.04
C GLY A 280 15.37 17.01 -6.29
N LYS A 281 14.43 17.69 -6.97
CA LYS A 281 13.37 18.45 -6.32
C LYS A 281 12.43 17.40 -5.73
N GLY A 282 12.62 17.06 -4.46
CA GLY A 282 11.71 16.18 -3.72
C GLY A 282 10.45 16.95 -3.36
N SER A 283 9.30 16.38 -3.64
CA SER A 283 8.03 16.77 -3.02
C SER A 283 8.10 16.47 -1.53
N GLY A 284 7.81 17.44 -0.71
CA GLY A 284 7.60 17.60 0.73
C GLY A 284 7.64 16.42 1.73
N GLY A 285 8.44 15.36 1.50
CA GLY A 285 8.59 14.23 2.42
C GLY A 285 9.96 14.17 3.10
N ILE A 286 10.07 13.38 4.18
CA ILE A 286 11.35 13.08 4.84
C ILE A 286 12.14 12.12 3.96
N MET A 287 13.32 12.52 3.48
CA MET A 287 14.18 11.64 2.68
C MET A 287 14.97 10.70 3.62
N LEU A 288 14.74 9.40 3.47
CA LEU A 288 15.44 8.32 4.20
C LEU A 288 16.39 7.59 3.25
N ASP A 289 17.63 8.07 3.17
CA ASP A 289 18.74 7.35 2.52
C ASP A 289 19.98 7.42 3.39
N THR A 290 20.79 6.37 3.31
CA THR A 290 22.13 6.33 3.94
C THR A 290 23.15 6.77 2.90
N GLU A 291 24.05 7.68 3.26
CA GLU A 291 25.19 8.06 2.43
C GLU A 291 26.47 7.39 2.96
N MET A 292 27.25 6.84 2.04
CA MET A 292 28.57 6.30 2.31
C MET A 292 29.57 6.88 1.31
N GLU A 293 30.64 7.51 1.79
CA GLU A 293 31.71 8.15 0.98
C GLU A 293 31.14 9.10 -0.11
N GLY A 294 30.02 9.77 0.18
CA GLY A 294 29.37 10.69 -0.74
C GLY A 294 28.58 10.02 -1.89
N ALA A 295 28.29 8.72 -1.77
CA ALA A 295 27.36 7.98 -2.61
C ALA A 295 26.16 7.51 -1.79
N THR A 296 24.97 7.50 -2.40
CA THR A 296 23.76 7.01 -1.73
C THR A 296 23.77 5.48 -1.71
N VAL A 297 23.53 4.86 -0.54
CA VAL A 297 23.34 3.43 -0.39
C VAL A 297 21.91 3.10 -0.81
N LEU A 298 21.74 2.37 -1.91
CA LEU A 298 20.43 1.96 -2.45
C LEU A 298 19.90 0.70 -1.77
N GLY A 299 20.79 -0.12 -1.22
CA GLY A 299 20.46 -1.36 -0.54
C GLY A 299 21.70 -2.12 -0.07
N THR A 300 21.48 -3.22 0.65
CA THR A 300 22.52 -4.10 1.16
C THR A 300 22.31 -5.54 0.73
N LEU A 301 23.40 -6.28 0.54
CA LEU A 301 23.39 -7.70 0.20
C LEU A 301 24.22 -8.48 1.24
N GLU A 302 23.68 -9.57 1.75
CA GLU A 302 24.34 -10.44 2.74
C GLU A 302 24.19 -11.92 2.38
N LEU A 303 25.29 -12.68 2.36
CA LEU A 303 25.28 -14.14 2.23
C LEU A 303 25.16 -14.81 3.60
N LYS A 304 23.99 -15.39 3.89
CA LYS A 304 23.71 -16.05 5.17
C LYS A 304 23.20 -17.47 4.97
N GLY A 305 23.94 -18.46 5.46
CA GLY A 305 23.58 -19.86 5.26
C GLY A 305 23.52 -20.26 3.79
N LYS A 306 22.37 -20.69 3.31
CA LYS A 306 22.11 -21.06 1.90
C LYS A 306 21.24 -20.00 1.18
N THR A 307 21.38 -18.74 1.56
CA THR A 307 20.51 -17.67 1.03
C THR A 307 21.34 -16.41 0.84
N LEU A 308 21.13 -15.70 -0.26
CA LEU A 308 21.51 -14.31 -0.44
C LEU A 308 20.32 -13.45 0.01
N LEU A 309 20.54 -12.64 1.03
CA LEU A 309 19.58 -11.67 1.55
C LEU A 309 19.87 -10.32 0.92
N VAL A 310 18.83 -9.64 0.45
CA VAL A 310 18.96 -8.30 -0.13
C VAL A 310 17.89 -7.42 0.51
N THR A 311 18.31 -6.29 1.07
CA THR A 311 17.40 -5.32 1.67
C THR A 311 17.49 -4.00 0.92
N VAL A 312 16.35 -3.50 0.48
CA VAL A 312 16.21 -2.19 -0.18
C VAL A 312 14.97 -1.47 0.36
N ASN A 313 14.88 -0.16 0.13
CA ASN A 313 13.83 0.67 0.73
C ASN A 313 12.75 1.15 -0.24
N SER A 314 12.64 0.53 -1.43
CA SER A 314 11.49 0.74 -2.33
C SER A 314 11.31 -0.39 -3.33
N ALA A 315 10.09 -0.48 -3.89
CA ALA A 315 9.77 -1.43 -4.96
C ALA A 315 10.61 -1.18 -6.22
N GLY A 316 10.87 0.09 -6.56
CA GLY A 316 11.71 0.46 -7.69
C GLY A 316 13.14 -0.05 -7.53
N ARG A 317 13.70 0.04 -6.31
CA ARG A 317 15.03 -0.50 -5.99
C ARG A 317 15.03 -2.03 -5.96
N ALA A 318 13.96 -2.65 -5.45
CA ALA A 318 13.83 -4.11 -5.43
C ALA A 318 13.88 -4.68 -6.85
N ALA A 319 13.12 -4.13 -7.79
CA ALA A 319 13.14 -4.57 -9.19
C ALA A 319 14.52 -4.38 -9.86
N LYS A 320 15.19 -3.25 -9.59
CA LYS A 320 16.52 -2.97 -10.14
C LYS A 320 17.58 -3.93 -9.60
N VAL A 321 17.61 -4.17 -8.29
CA VAL A 321 18.60 -5.07 -7.69
C VAL A 321 18.36 -6.53 -8.08
N GLU A 322 17.11 -6.94 -8.22
CA GLU A 322 16.76 -8.27 -8.72
C GLU A 322 17.28 -8.49 -10.15
N ALA A 323 17.13 -7.50 -11.02
CA ALA A 323 17.67 -7.56 -12.39
C ALA A 323 19.21 -7.64 -12.40
N LEU A 324 19.89 -6.86 -11.55
CA LEU A 324 21.36 -6.90 -11.41
C LEU A 324 21.85 -8.26 -10.92
N ILE A 325 21.21 -8.82 -9.90
CA ILE A 325 21.56 -10.13 -9.32
C ILE A 325 21.27 -11.25 -10.34
N SER A 326 20.13 -11.18 -11.03
CA SER A 326 19.78 -12.17 -12.06
C SER A 326 20.76 -12.15 -13.24
N ALA A 327 21.24 -10.98 -13.64
CA ALA A 327 22.26 -10.85 -14.67
C ALA A 327 23.66 -11.38 -14.21
N ALA A 328 24.01 -11.18 -12.95
CA ALA A 328 25.32 -11.57 -12.42
C ALA A 328 25.40 -13.03 -12.00
N ALA A 329 24.37 -13.56 -11.36
CA ALA A 329 24.37 -14.86 -10.68
C ALA A 329 23.04 -15.63 -10.79
N GLY A 330 22.19 -15.32 -11.79
CA GLY A 330 20.87 -15.94 -11.91
C GLY A 330 20.88 -17.45 -12.13
N ASP A 331 21.93 -17.97 -12.72
CA ASP A 331 22.17 -19.42 -12.88
C ASP A 331 22.52 -20.15 -11.56
N LEU A 332 22.98 -19.41 -10.55
CA LEU A 332 23.40 -19.89 -9.25
C LEU A 332 22.34 -19.70 -8.15
N LEU A 333 21.28 -18.98 -8.42
CA LEU A 333 20.24 -18.61 -7.49
C LEU A 333 18.85 -19.10 -7.94
N ARG A 334 17.96 -19.31 -6.99
CA ARG A 334 16.54 -19.53 -7.27
C ARG A 334 15.79 -18.20 -7.20
N PRO A 335 14.59 -18.11 -7.79
CA PRO A 335 13.75 -16.92 -7.69
C PRO A 335 13.58 -16.46 -6.24
N PRO A 336 13.57 -15.15 -5.98
CA PRO A 336 13.52 -14.64 -4.61
C PRO A 336 12.14 -14.82 -3.97
N LEU A 337 12.15 -14.94 -2.64
CA LEU A 337 10.98 -14.73 -1.79
C LEU A 337 11.08 -13.31 -1.22
N THR A 338 10.06 -12.49 -1.48
CA THR A 338 10.05 -11.09 -1.05
C THR A 338 9.15 -10.90 0.17
N THR A 339 9.67 -10.22 1.19
CA THR A 339 8.90 -9.73 2.34
C THR A 339 8.95 -8.22 2.33
N ILE A 340 7.79 -7.57 2.48
CA ILE A 340 7.69 -6.11 2.51
C ILE A 340 7.35 -5.70 3.94
N ARG A 341 8.05 -4.67 4.46
CA ARG A 341 7.85 -4.15 5.81
C ARG A 341 7.82 -2.63 5.79
N THR A 342 6.93 -2.03 6.58
CA THR A 342 6.93 -0.58 6.81
C THR A 342 8.00 -0.18 7.83
N VAL A 343 8.26 1.13 7.92
CA VAL A 343 9.16 1.70 8.95
C VAL A 343 8.63 1.37 10.35
N GLU A 344 7.31 1.43 10.54
CA GLU A 344 6.64 1.14 11.83
C GLU A 344 6.78 -0.34 12.20
N GLN A 345 6.59 -1.24 11.24
CA GLN A 345 6.78 -2.68 11.46
C GLN A 345 8.22 -3.01 11.84
N MET A 346 9.21 -2.41 11.17
CA MET A 346 10.61 -2.59 11.53
C MET A 346 10.90 -2.07 12.95
N ARG A 347 10.38 -0.91 13.33
CA ARG A 347 10.51 -0.38 14.68
C ARG A 347 9.84 -1.28 15.72
N ALA A 348 8.68 -1.85 15.40
CA ALA A 348 7.97 -2.76 16.28
C ALA A 348 8.73 -4.08 16.47
N GLU A 349 9.35 -4.60 15.42
CA GLU A 349 10.19 -5.80 15.47
C GLU A 349 11.47 -5.54 16.29
N GLN A 350 12.13 -4.40 16.09
CA GLN A 350 13.30 -4.01 16.90
C GLN A 350 12.99 -3.91 18.40
N ARG A 351 11.80 -3.40 18.75
CA ARG A 351 11.36 -3.36 20.16
C ARG A 351 11.10 -4.75 20.75
N ARG A 352 10.71 -5.74 19.95
CA ARG A 352 10.44 -7.11 20.39
C ARG A 352 11.69 -7.96 20.53
N ASP A 353 12.68 -7.75 19.66
CA ASP A 353 13.90 -8.56 19.62
C ASP A 353 14.97 -8.09 20.60
N GLY A 354 14.78 -6.94 21.27
CA GLY A 354 15.78 -6.31 22.13
C GLY A 354 16.98 -5.76 21.36
N PRO A 355 17.90 -5.01 21.99
CA PRO A 355 19.04 -4.46 21.31
C PRO A 355 19.98 -5.59 20.84
N ARG A 356 20.04 -5.79 19.51
CA ARG A 356 21.14 -6.55 18.91
C ARG A 356 22.37 -5.65 18.90
N GLU A 357 23.44 -6.09 19.54
CA GLU A 357 24.76 -5.47 19.41
C GLU A 357 25.22 -5.54 17.95
N THR A 358 24.91 -4.53 17.15
CA THR A 358 25.56 -4.26 15.88
C THR A 358 26.55 -3.13 16.12
N ALA A 359 27.83 -3.44 15.95
CA ALA A 359 28.95 -2.51 16.07
C ALA A 359 28.88 -1.51 14.89
N ASP A 360 28.09 -0.49 14.99
CA ASP A 360 28.10 0.81 14.26
C ASP A 360 26.75 1.54 14.50
N GLU A 361 26.30 1.58 15.75
CA GLU A 361 25.18 2.45 16.12
C GLU A 361 25.68 3.90 16.11
N ILE A 362 25.05 4.73 15.27
CA ILE A 362 25.13 6.18 15.42
C ILE A 362 24.80 6.48 16.90
N PRO A 363 25.70 7.12 17.66
CA PRO A 363 25.45 7.43 19.06
C PRO A 363 24.06 8.03 19.23
N PRO A 364 23.27 7.61 20.23
CA PRO A 364 21.88 8.05 20.40
C PRO A 364 21.72 9.58 20.41
N GLU A 365 22.76 10.30 20.82
CA GLU A 365 22.79 11.76 20.83
C GLU A 365 22.93 12.35 19.43
N ILE A 366 23.71 11.73 18.53
CA ILE A 366 23.83 12.15 17.13
C ILE A 366 22.52 11.84 16.38
N ALA A 367 21.92 10.68 16.65
CA ALA A 367 20.61 10.34 16.08
C ALA A 367 19.52 11.33 16.54
N ARG A 368 19.53 11.74 17.82
CA ARG A 368 18.63 12.77 18.36
C ARG A 368 18.86 14.12 17.71
N GLN A 369 20.11 14.53 17.53
CA GLN A 369 20.47 15.80 16.90
C GLN A 369 20.04 15.82 15.43
N LEU A 370 20.33 14.77 14.67
CA LEU A 370 19.89 14.62 13.27
C LEU A 370 18.36 14.69 13.14
N MET A 371 17.63 14.05 14.07
CA MET A 371 16.17 14.09 14.09
C MET A 371 15.66 15.50 14.40
N ARG A 372 16.25 16.22 15.37
CA ARG A 372 15.89 17.61 15.67
C ARG A 372 16.12 18.53 14.47
N ASP A 373 17.30 18.47 13.88
CA ASP A 373 17.63 19.30 12.70
C ASP A 373 16.69 19.02 11.52
N HIS A 374 16.26 17.78 11.41
CA HIS A 374 15.27 17.36 10.41
C HIS A 374 13.89 17.95 10.71
N LEU A 375 13.37 17.80 11.94
CA LEU A 375 12.07 18.34 12.38
C LEU A 375 12.05 19.87 12.27
N ASP A 376 13.13 20.55 12.64
CA ASP A 376 13.26 22.00 12.49
C ASP A 376 13.12 22.45 11.03
N ARG A 377 13.78 21.75 10.12
CA ARG A 377 13.68 22.05 8.70
C ARG A 377 12.27 21.81 8.17
N HIS A 378 11.70 20.64 8.49
CA HIS A 378 10.36 20.26 8.09
C HIS A 378 9.31 21.27 8.55
N TYR A 379 9.31 21.64 9.82
CA TYR A 379 8.31 22.58 10.34
C TYR A 379 8.53 24.01 9.85
N ARG A 380 9.77 24.42 9.54
CA ARG A 380 10.02 25.71 8.87
C ARG A 380 9.41 25.76 7.47
N GLU A 381 9.54 24.68 6.71
CA GLU A 381 8.90 24.55 5.39
C GLU A 381 7.37 24.49 5.52
N THR A 382 6.85 23.80 6.53
CA THR A 382 5.41 23.69 6.81
C THR A 382 4.77 25.05 7.11
N LEU A 383 5.48 25.98 7.76
CA LEU A 383 4.97 27.34 8.03
C LEU A 383 4.67 28.13 6.75
N ASP A 384 5.29 27.79 5.63
CA ASP A 384 5.09 28.43 4.32
C ASP A 384 4.24 27.58 3.36
N ALA A 385 3.95 26.32 3.69
CA ALA A 385 3.14 25.40 2.88
C ALA A 385 1.63 25.58 3.14
N PRO A 386 0.76 25.41 2.12
CA PRO A 386 -0.69 25.42 2.32
C PRO A 386 -1.14 24.19 3.11
N ILE A 387 -1.97 24.41 4.13
CA ILE A 387 -2.51 23.36 4.99
C ILE A 387 -4.04 23.28 4.82
N PRO A 388 -4.63 22.13 4.48
CA PRO A 388 -6.08 21.99 4.28
C PRO A 388 -6.89 22.43 5.50
N ALA A 389 -6.49 22.04 6.73
CA ALA A 389 -7.14 22.46 7.97
C ALA A 389 -7.17 24.00 8.16
N LEU A 390 -6.30 24.74 7.50
CA LEU A 390 -6.25 26.21 7.52
C LEU A 390 -6.94 26.83 6.29
N GLY A 391 -7.70 26.04 5.53
CA GLY A 391 -8.38 26.46 4.31
C GLY A 391 -7.39 26.75 3.17
N ASP A 392 -6.47 25.83 2.94
CA ASP A 392 -5.40 25.87 1.93
C ASP A 392 -4.51 27.12 2.00
N LYS A 393 -4.41 27.71 3.18
CA LYS A 393 -3.49 28.80 3.48
C LYS A 393 -2.30 28.29 4.27
N SER A 394 -1.13 28.91 4.08
CA SER A 394 -0.02 28.62 4.97
C SER A 394 -0.28 29.21 6.37
N PRO A 395 0.30 28.63 7.44
CA PRO A 395 0.21 29.18 8.79
C PRO A 395 0.56 30.67 8.86
N ARG A 396 1.61 31.09 8.16
CA ARG A 396 2.01 32.53 8.07
C ARG A 396 0.96 33.42 7.39
N GLN A 397 0.19 32.85 6.46
CA GLN A 397 -0.92 33.59 5.81
C GLN A 397 -2.17 33.58 6.69
N ALA A 398 -2.49 32.44 7.32
CA ALA A 398 -3.69 32.28 8.10
C ALA A 398 -3.70 33.18 9.37
N VAL A 399 -2.57 33.34 10.08
CA VAL A 399 -2.50 34.20 11.29
C VAL A 399 -2.81 35.66 11.06
N ARG A 400 -2.80 36.14 9.81
CA ARG A 400 -3.10 37.53 9.47
C ARG A 400 -4.56 37.93 9.66
N THR A 401 -5.46 36.94 9.79
CA THR A 401 -6.89 37.15 10.03
C THR A 401 -7.29 36.60 11.40
N SER A 402 -8.29 37.21 12.05
CA SER A 402 -8.74 36.75 13.40
C SER A 402 -9.21 35.30 13.39
N GLY A 403 -10.08 34.90 12.47
CA GLY A 403 -10.56 33.50 12.36
C GLY A 403 -9.49 32.52 11.89
N GLY A 404 -8.52 32.97 11.10
CA GLY A 404 -7.37 32.14 10.73
C GLY A 404 -6.40 31.94 11.88
N ARG A 405 -6.26 32.94 12.75
CA ARG A 405 -5.43 32.86 13.96
C ARG A 405 -5.92 31.80 14.92
N GLU A 406 -7.22 31.72 15.17
CA GLU A 406 -7.83 30.67 16.01
C GLU A 406 -7.52 29.27 15.45
N LYS A 407 -7.71 29.07 14.16
CA LYS A 407 -7.38 27.80 13.50
C LYS A 407 -5.90 27.44 13.60
N VAL A 408 -5.00 28.41 13.52
CA VAL A 408 -3.56 28.16 13.68
C VAL A 408 -3.22 27.80 15.13
N ILE A 409 -3.88 28.41 16.12
CA ILE A 409 -3.73 28.05 17.53
C ILE A 409 -4.17 26.61 17.76
N ASP A 410 -5.33 26.22 17.24
CA ASP A 410 -5.84 24.84 17.33
C ASP A 410 -4.90 23.84 16.64
N TRP A 411 -4.38 24.20 15.48
CA TRP A 411 -3.40 23.36 14.75
C TRP A 411 -2.08 23.20 15.52
N LEU A 412 -1.54 24.27 16.15
CA LEU A 412 -0.33 24.19 16.97
C LEU A 412 -0.55 23.34 18.21
N ASN A 413 -1.68 23.53 18.91
CA ASN A 413 -2.07 22.69 20.06
C ASN A 413 -2.17 21.22 19.66
N TYR A 414 -2.76 20.94 18.50
CA TYR A 414 -2.85 19.60 17.95
C TYR A 414 -1.47 18.98 17.70
N LEU A 415 -0.52 19.72 17.12
CA LEU A 415 0.85 19.25 16.90
C LEU A 415 1.55 18.89 18.20
N GLU A 416 1.44 19.75 19.25
CA GLU A 416 2.03 19.49 20.56
C GLU A 416 1.41 18.26 21.24
N ASN A 417 0.07 18.15 21.25
CA ASN A 417 -0.62 17.01 21.84
C ASN A 417 -0.27 15.69 21.14
N ARG A 418 -0.19 15.72 19.81
CA ARG A 418 0.18 14.57 19.02
C ARG A 418 1.63 14.14 19.29
N SER A 419 2.55 15.09 19.36
CA SER A 419 3.96 14.83 19.68
C SER A 419 4.07 14.18 21.06
N ALA A 420 3.38 14.69 22.08
CA ALA A 420 3.34 14.14 23.42
C ALA A 420 2.75 12.70 23.48
N GLY A 421 1.83 12.37 22.56
CA GLY A 421 1.21 11.03 22.45
C GLY A 421 2.14 9.94 21.90
N HIS A 422 3.32 10.26 21.37
CA HIS A 422 4.25 9.29 20.77
C HIS A 422 5.14 8.53 21.79
N GLY A 423 4.93 8.65 23.08
CA GLY A 423 5.72 7.99 24.13
C GLY A 423 7.08 8.67 24.35
N GLU A 424 8.12 7.90 24.69
CA GLU A 424 9.48 8.42 24.89
C GLU A 424 10.26 8.45 23.55
N GLY A 425 10.83 9.61 23.21
CA GLY A 425 11.67 9.72 22.01
C GLY A 425 11.81 11.14 21.45
N PRO A 426 12.68 11.36 20.45
CA PRO A 426 12.98 12.69 19.91
C PRO A 426 11.77 13.47 19.38
N ILE A 427 10.72 12.78 18.94
CA ILE A 427 9.47 13.39 18.48
C ILE A 427 8.63 13.87 19.66
N ALA A 428 8.55 13.09 20.74
CA ALA A 428 7.84 13.47 21.95
C ALA A 428 8.52 14.64 22.70
N GLU A 429 9.83 14.74 22.57
CA GLU A 429 10.66 15.77 23.19
C GLU A 429 10.84 17.02 22.32
N TYR A 430 10.21 17.06 21.13
CA TYR A 430 10.39 18.19 20.22
C TYR A 430 9.69 19.46 20.73
N ASP A 431 10.43 20.56 20.85
CA ASP A 431 9.92 21.83 21.34
C ASP A 431 9.35 22.70 20.20
N PHE A 432 8.04 22.84 20.18
CA PHE A 432 7.32 23.71 19.23
C PHE A 432 7.29 25.18 19.62
N SER A 433 7.88 25.59 20.74
CA SER A 433 7.83 26.98 21.24
C SER A 433 8.25 28.02 20.21
N TRP A 434 9.25 27.69 19.38
CA TRP A 434 9.72 28.56 18.33
C TRP A 434 8.66 28.85 17.23
N MET A 435 7.75 27.90 16.96
CA MET A 435 6.67 28.13 15.98
C MET A 435 5.64 29.14 16.52
N TRP A 436 5.32 29.04 17.81
CA TRP A 436 4.46 30.02 18.46
C TRP A 436 5.07 31.41 18.41
N ALA A 437 6.38 31.54 18.67
CA ALA A 437 7.11 32.79 18.61
C ALA A 437 7.13 33.35 17.17
N GLU A 438 7.43 32.51 16.19
CA GLU A 438 7.56 32.91 14.78
C GLU A 438 6.23 33.36 14.16
N LEU A 439 5.11 32.83 14.65
CA LEU A 439 3.75 33.21 14.25
C LEU A 439 3.16 34.34 15.12
N GLY A 440 3.88 34.80 16.16
CA GLY A 440 3.42 35.87 17.08
C GLY A 440 2.25 35.43 17.95
N LEU A 441 2.20 34.13 18.31
CA LEU A 441 1.10 33.52 19.07
C LEU A 441 1.51 33.05 20.46
N GLU A 442 2.69 33.44 20.96
CA GLU A 442 3.24 32.99 22.26
C GLU A 442 2.27 33.21 23.42
N SER A 443 1.53 34.31 23.41
CA SER A 443 0.56 34.65 24.47
C SER A 443 -0.66 33.72 24.51
N TYR A 444 -0.87 32.88 23.50
CA TYR A 444 -1.98 31.93 23.39
C TYR A 444 -1.56 30.50 23.73
N ARG A 445 -0.26 30.21 23.86
CA ARG A 445 0.24 28.91 24.30
C ARG A 445 -0.09 28.73 25.78
N ARG A 446 -0.82 27.69 26.13
CA ARG A 446 -1.25 27.37 27.50
C ARG A 446 -0.35 26.32 28.14
#